data_19d393087c009657899e88b33523172e
#
_entry.id   19d393087c009657899e88b33523172e
#
_cell.length_a   1.000
_cell.length_b   1.000
_cell.length_c   1.000
_cell.angle_alpha   90.00
_cell.angle_beta   90.00
_cell.angle_gamma   90.00
#
_symmetry.space_group_name_H-M   'P 1'
#
loop_
_entity.id
_entity.type
_entity.pdbx_description
1 polymer ?
#
loop_
_entity_poly.entity_id
_entity_poly.type
_entity_poly.pdbx_seq_one_letter_code
_entity_poly.pdbx_strand_id
1 'polypeptide(L)'
;MGKVIILNGSPKAHGNTATALHEVERTLQQQGIETEWIHVGHLQIHGCIACNKCWTTGVCAFSDIVNEISEKMREADGLLIGTPVYFASPNGTLLALLDRLF
;
A
#
# COMPACT_ATOMS: atom_id res chain seq x y z
N MET A 1 9.26 15.10 -12.46
CA MET A 1 9.51 14.74 -11.08
C MET A 1 8.71 13.51 -10.70
N GLY A 2 9.26 12.66 -9.83
CA GLY A 2 8.62 11.40 -9.49
C GLY A 2 7.56 11.54 -8.42
N LYS A 3 6.67 10.57 -8.36
CA LYS A 3 5.69 10.41 -7.29
C LYS A 3 5.78 9.01 -6.71
N VAL A 4 5.85 8.93 -5.37
CA VAL A 4 5.92 7.66 -4.65
C VAL A 4 4.72 7.54 -3.72
N ILE A 5 4.04 6.40 -3.77
CA ILE A 5 2.99 6.05 -2.83
C ILE A 5 3.61 5.28 -1.68
N ILE A 6 3.30 5.68 -0.46
CA ILE A 6 3.81 5.06 0.75
C ILE A 6 2.66 4.35 1.47
N LEU A 7 2.79 3.03 1.63
CA LEU A 7 1.80 2.22 2.33
C LEU A 7 2.33 1.84 3.71
N ASN A 8 1.65 2.30 4.77
CA ASN A 8 1.94 1.86 6.13
C ASN A 8 1.07 0.65 6.46
N GLY A 9 1.67 -0.53 6.45
CA GLY A 9 1.00 -1.80 6.73
C GLY A 9 0.86 -2.12 8.21
N SER A 10 1.43 -1.31 9.11
CA SER A 10 1.27 -1.51 10.54
C SER A 10 -0.12 -1.09 11.00
N PRO A 11 -0.76 -1.83 11.94
CA PRO A 11 -2.00 -1.36 12.55
C PRO A 11 -1.81 -0.09 13.37
N LYS A 12 -0.59 0.25 13.74
CA LYS A 12 -0.27 1.46 14.52
C LYS A 12 0.07 2.61 13.60
N ALA A 13 -0.66 3.73 13.75
CA ALA A 13 -0.41 4.92 12.94
C ALA A 13 0.95 5.56 13.22
N HIS A 14 1.45 5.46 14.44
CA HIS A 14 2.69 6.13 14.89
C HIS A 14 3.68 5.17 15.54
N GLY A 15 3.73 3.92 15.10
CA GLY A 15 4.67 2.91 15.59
C GLY A 15 6.03 2.98 14.90
N ASN A 16 6.84 1.94 15.11
CA ASN A 16 8.19 1.88 14.53
C ASN A 16 8.18 1.83 13.00
N THR A 17 7.19 1.15 12.40
CA THR A 17 7.03 1.10 10.95
C THR A 17 6.82 2.51 10.39
N ALA A 18 5.92 3.28 11.01
CA ALA A 18 5.65 4.65 10.58
C ALA A 18 6.90 5.53 10.73
N THR A 19 7.65 5.37 11.81
CA THR A 19 8.89 6.12 12.03
C THR A 19 9.89 5.88 10.91
N ALA A 20 10.09 4.62 10.54
CA ALA A 20 11.01 4.26 9.45
C ALA A 20 10.53 4.83 8.11
N LEU A 21 9.23 4.70 7.82
CA LEU A 21 8.65 5.20 6.57
C LEU A 21 8.74 6.73 6.48
N HIS A 22 8.52 7.46 7.57
CA HIS A 22 8.64 8.92 7.58
C HIS A 22 10.07 9.37 7.31
N GLU A 23 11.06 8.62 7.74
CA GLU A 23 12.46 8.93 7.47
C GLU A 23 12.75 8.83 5.96
N VAL A 24 12.25 7.78 5.31
CA VAL A 24 12.38 7.62 3.86
C VAL A 24 11.58 8.71 3.14
N GLU A 25 10.36 8.99 3.60
CA GLU A 25 9.52 10.05 3.03
C GLU A 25 10.24 11.40 3.04
N ARG A 26 10.84 11.75 4.18
CA ARG A 26 11.59 13.00 4.31
C ARG A 26 12.72 13.08 3.30
N THR A 27 13.46 12.00 3.12
CA THR A 27 14.55 11.94 2.15
C THR A 27 14.04 12.11 0.72
N LEU A 28 12.93 11.47 0.37
CA LEU A 28 12.31 11.59 -0.96
C LEU A 28 11.89 13.03 -1.23
N GLN A 29 11.27 13.67 -0.25
CA GLN A 29 10.83 15.06 -0.38
C GLN A 29 12.00 16.03 -0.55
N GLN A 30 13.10 15.77 0.14
CA GLN A 30 14.33 16.55 -0.02
C GLN A 30 14.90 16.47 -1.44
N GLN A 31 14.64 15.37 -2.14
CA GLN A 31 15.06 15.16 -3.52
C GLN A 31 14.03 15.69 -4.53
N GLY A 32 13.00 16.38 -4.08
CA GLY A 32 11.95 16.91 -4.95
C GLY A 32 10.94 15.88 -5.43
N ILE A 33 10.87 14.73 -4.77
CA ILE A 33 9.93 13.66 -5.11
C ILE A 33 8.64 13.85 -4.31
N GLU A 34 7.51 13.84 -5.01
CA GLU A 34 6.19 13.94 -4.38
C GLU A 34 5.83 12.61 -3.71
N THR A 35 5.23 12.66 -2.53
CA THR A 35 4.83 11.46 -1.78
C THR A 35 3.37 11.52 -1.40
N GLU A 36 2.73 10.35 -1.36
CA GLU A 36 1.38 10.20 -0.83
C GLU A 36 1.36 9.07 0.18
N TRP A 37 0.92 9.39 1.41
CA TRP A 37 0.90 8.47 2.54
C TRP A 37 -0.47 7.82 2.68
N ILE A 38 -0.52 6.49 2.74
CA ILE A 38 -1.76 5.75 2.96
C ILE A 38 -1.55 4.74 4.09
N HIS A 39 -2.33 4.88 5.17
CA HIS A 39 -2.29 3.96 6.29
C HIS A 39 -3.30 2.84 6.06
N VAL A 40 -2.83 1.63 5.81
CA VAL A 40 -3.68 0.49 5.45
C VAL A 40 -3.76 -0.59 6.53
N GLY A 41 -2.80 -0.62 7.45
CA GLY A 41 -2.68 -1.72 8.41
C GLY A 41 -3.83 -1.83 9.42
N HIS A 42 -4.60 -0.76 9.61
CA HIS A 42 -5.75 -0.73 10.51
C HIS A 42 -7.08 -1.04 9.79
N LEU A 43 -7.05 -1.21 8.48
CA LEU A 43 -8.26 -1.44 7.67
C LEU A 43 -8.60 -2.93 7.61
N GLN A 44 -9.87 -3.22 7.35
CA GLN A 44 -10.33 -4.56 7.04
C GLN A 44 -10.31 -4.72 5.52
N ILE A 45 -9.33 -5.48 5.03
CA ILE A 45 -9.17 -5.69 3.59
C ILE A 45 -9.43 -7.15 3.27
N HIS A 46 -10.41 -7.36 2.39
CA HIS A 46 -10.75 -8.69 1.93
C HIS A 46 -9.64 -9.26 1.05
N GLY A 47 -9.30 -10.53 1.25
CA GLY A 47 -8.33 -11.20 0.39
C GLY A 47 -8.88 -11.48 -1.00
N CYS A 48 -7.98 -11.83 -1.92
CA CYS A 48 -8.38 -12.22 -3.27
C CYS A 48 -9.12 -13.58 -3.24
N ILE A 49 -10.29 -13.65 -3.86
CA ILE A 49 -11.09 -14.88 -3.94
C ILE A 49 -10.94 -15.59 -5.29
N ALA A 50 -10.00 -15.12 -6.11
CA ALA A 50 -9.70 -15.72 -7.42
C ALA A 50 -10.92 -15.79 -8.34
N CYS A 51 -11.79 -14.79 -8.33
CA CYS A 51 -12.97 -14.75 -9.20
C CYS A 51 -12.65 -14.40 -10.66
N ASN A 52 -11.43 -13.89 -10.91
CA ASN A 52 -10.90 -13.56 -12.24
C ASN A 52 -11.64 -12.43 -12.97
N LYS A 53 -12.49 -11.68 -12.30
CA LYS A 53 -13.21 -10.55 -12.93
C LYS A 53 -12.26 -9.44 -13.35
N CYS A 54 -11.14 -9.27 -12.64
CA CYS A 54 -10.14 -8.25 -12.98
C CYS A 54 -9.48 -8.51 -14.35
N TRP A 55 -9.48 -9.73 -14.83
CA TRP A 55 -8.94 -10.06 -16.15
C TRP A 55 -9.75 -9.39 -17.28
N THR A 56 -11.02 -9.11 -17.04
CA THR A 56 -11.89 -8.45 -18.01
C THR A 56 -11.98 -6.96 -17.77
N THR A 57 -12.13 -6.54 -16.50
CA THR A 57 -12.38 -5.15 -16.14
C THR A 57 -11.12 -4.35 -15.85
N GLY A 58 -10.00 -5.04 -15.53
CA GLY A 58 -8.76 -4.40 -15.13
C GLY A 58 -8.72 -3.96 -13.67
N VAL A 59 -9.81 -4.19 -12.91
CA VAL A 59 -9.89 -3.82 -11.49
C VAL A 59 -10.52 -4.95 -10.69
N CYS A 60 -10.25 -4.97 -9.37
CA CYS A 60 -10.82 -5.96 -8.49
C CYS A 60 -12.35 -5.81 -8.38
N ALA A 61 -13.07 -6.94 -8.26
CA ALA A 61 -14.52 -6.94 -8.08
C ALA A 61 -14.96 -6.32 -6.74
N PHE A 62 -14.11 -6.40 -5.70
CA PHE A 62 -14.37 -5.71 -4.44
C PHE A 62 -14.08 -4.22 -4.60
N SER A 63 -15.07 -3.38 -4.32
CA SER A 63 -14.92 -1.93 -4.44
C SER A 63 -14.58 -1.33 -3.07
N ASP A 64 -13.31 -1.07 -2.84
CA ASP A 64 -12.81 -0.52 -1.57
C ASP A 64 -11.51 0.26 -1.79
N ILE A 65 -10.72 0.46 -0.72
CA ILE A 65 -9.46 1.21 -0.76
C ILE A 65 -8.47 0.64 -1.77
N VAL A 66 -8.50 -0.68 -2.03
CA VAL A 66 -7.57 -1.31 -2.98
C VAL A 66 -7.78 -0.74 -4.38
N ASN A 67 -9.02 -0.50 -4.77
CA ASN A 67 -9.33 0.08 -6.08
C ASN A 67 -8.80 1.52 -6.18
N GLU A 68 -8.93 2.31 -5.10
CA GLU A 68 -8.36 3.66 -5.06
C GLU A 68 -6.86 3.64 -5.18
N ILE A 69 -6.18 2.72 -4.46
CA ILE A 69 -4.73 2.59 -4.52
C ILE A 69 -4.30 2.15 -5.92
N SER A 70 -5.04 1.23 -6.52
CA SER A 70 -4.75 0.76 -7.89
C SER A 70 -4.78 1.93 -8.89
N GLU A 71 -5.78 2.81 -8.79
CA GLU A 71 -5.85 4.00 -9.66
C GLU A 71 -4.67 4.94 -9.42
N LYS A 72 -4.30 5.17 -8.16
CA LYS A 72 -3.16 6.02 -7.82
C LYS A 72 -1.85 5.43 -8.32
N MET A 73 -1.72 4.11 -8.29
CA MET A 73 -0.52 3.40 -8.78
C MET A 73 -0.28 3.62 -10.27
N ARG A 74 -1.32 3.85 -11.06
CA ARG A 74 -1.17 4.08 -12.50
C ARG A 74 -0.39 5.36 -12.79
N GLU A 75 -0.46 6.33 -11.89
CA GLU A 75 0.22 7.62 -12.03
C GLU A 75 1.49 7.72 -11.20
N ALA A 76 1.77 6.73 -10.36
CA ALA A 76 2.93 6.74 -9.48
C ALA A 76 4.15 6.14 -10.17
N ASP A 77 5.33 6.64 -9.79
CA ASP A 77 6.61 6.13 -10.29
C ASP A 77 7.22 5.10 -9.34
N GLY A 78 6.76 5.04 -8.10
CA GLY A 78 7.28 4.10 -7.12
C GLY A 78 6.29 3.78 -6.02
N LEU A 79 6.55 2.68 -5.32
CA LEU A 79 5.76 2.21 -4.20
C LEU A 79 6.70 1.84 -3.06
N LEU A 80 6.48 2.44 -1.91
CA LEU A 80 7.21 2.14 -0.68
C LEU A 80 6.25 1.48 0.31
N ILE A 81 6.64 0.32 0.80
CA ILE A 81 5.80 -0.47 1.70
C ILE A 81 6.53 -0.69 3.01
N GLY A 82 5.88 -0.36 4.12
CA GLY A 82 6.37 -0.69 5.45
C GLY A 82 5.42 -1.66 6.13
N THR A 83 5.99 -2.63 6.86
CA THR A 83 5.21 -3.64 7.55
C THR A 83 5.94 -4.13 8.80
N PRO A 84 5.20 -4.42 9.90
CA PRO A 84 5.79 -5.22 10.97
C PRO A 84 5.93 -6.67 10.50
N VAL A 85 6.79 -7.42 11.18
CA VAL A 85 7.01 -8.84 10.85
C VAL A 85 6.20 -9.71 11.81
N TYR A 86 5.30 -10.52 11.27
CA TYR A 86 4.50 -11.49 12.01
C TYR A 86 4.82 -12.89 11.48
N PHE A 87 5.36 -13.78 12.33
CA PHE A 87 5.75 -15.13 11.91
C PHE A 87 6.63 -15.14 10.65
N ALA A 88 7.66 -14.26 10.64
CA ALA A 88 8.59 -14.11 9.52
C ALA A 88 7.92 -13.70 8.20
N SER A 89 6.76 -13.03 8.27
CA SER A 89 5.98 -12.61 7.11
C SER A 89 5.48 -11.19 7.28
N PRO A 90 5.17 -10.47 6.20
CA PRO A 90 4.43 -9.22 6.31
C PRO A 90 3.07 -9.44 6.95
N ASN A 91 2.50 -8.35 7.48
CA ASN A 91 1.22 -8.44 8.14
C ASN A 91 0.10 -8.85 7.18
N GLY A 92 -0.91 -9.59 7.70
CA GLY A 92 -1.95 -10.19 6.86
C GLY A 92 -2.81 -9.19 6.11
N THR A 93 -3.11 -8.04 6.71
CA THR A 93 -3.88 -6.98 6.04
C THR A 93 -3.12 -6.47 4.81
N LEU A 94 -1.82 -6.24 4.96
CA LEU A 94 -0.99 -5.80 3.84
C LEU A 94 -0.93 -6.86 2.75
N LEU A 95 -0.78 -8.14 3.11
CA LEU A 95 -0.76 -9.23 2.14
C LEU A 95 -2.07 -9.32 1.37
N ALA A 96 -3.22 -9.17 2.05
CA ALA A 96 -4.52 -9.17 1.40
C ALA A 96 -4.64 -8.03 0.37
N LEU A 97 -4.14 -6.84 0.74
CA LEU A 97 -4.09 -5.70 -0.17
C LEU A 97 -3.22 -6.00 -1.38
N LEU A 98 -2.02 -6.51 -1.17
CA LEU A 98 -1.08 -6.80 -2.26
C LEU A 98 -1.61 -7.89 -3.18
N ASP A 99 -2.28 -8.93 -2.64
CA ASP A 99 -2.90 -9.98 -3.44
C ASP A 99 -3.94 -9.43 -4.42
N ARG A 100 -4.64 -8.37 -4.03
CA ARG A 100 -5.66 -7.74 -4.85
C ARG A 100 -5.13 -6.59 -5.71
N LEU A 101 -4.01 -6.00 -5.34
CA LEU A 101 -3.40 -4.90 -6.09
C LEU A 101 -2.65 -5.42 -7.33
N PHE A 102 -2.03 -6.55 -7.20
CA PHE A 102 -1.28 -7.22 -8.24
C PHE A 102 -1.96 -8.51 -8.66
#